data_8654c862e93bb4ff03bf1ea4bab9daf5
#
_entry.id   8654c862e93bb4ff03bf1ea4bab9daf5
#
_cell.length_a   1.000
_cell.length_b   1.000
_cell.length_c   1.000
_cell.angle_alpha   90.00
_cell.angle_beta   90.00
_cell.angle_gamma   90.00
#
_symmetry.space_group_name_H-M   'P 1'
#
loop_
_entity.id
_entity.type
_entity.pdbx_description
1 polymer ?
#
loop_
_entity_poly.entity_id
_entity_poly.type
_entity_poly.pdbx_seq_one_letter_code
_entity_poly.pdbx_strand_id
1 'polypeptide(L)'
;MSPSNVNVGVLADFNAQNLANLLVKHGREMYVKAILAPFGQVMQHLLQTSGEFWDNQYDVIVVWTFPNLVVPQFNSVLEFLEWSEEDLYKEVDVFAGLIQRFDERIQNIFLPTWVPPPLCGHRPSIEMKNGIGTANTLMRMNLRLAERFETDSRIVLFNTERWIQRAGPGAHNDKLWYLSKTPFSKTVFEEAASDMVAALRGSKGLRKKVVLLDLDNTLWGGVVGDVGWESVQVGGHDAVGEAYLEFQKELKRLSSQGVILALVSKNEESVAMETIEKKPEMLLRTRDFAGWRINWEDKAQNIVDLMAELNLGLESAVFIDDSPQERNRVRGALPEVLVPEWPSDPLDYARALRQLRCFDAPLLSNEDRARTRMYVSNRERRALQVEFGSLEAWLETLDLEIGVEDVDPSNLERAAQLFNKTNQMNLSTRRMTPQDLAAWSARKENLLRIFRAKDKLGDYGVCGIASLTFCESRAKIVDFLLSCRAMGRGVEEAMLSVMAKQARDHQCQTLEVLYIPTTKNTPCLRWIEGLTCFAKQEAVFLLQLDLDVPSPKHIRIMFHSNAHVPL
;
A
#
# COMPACT_ATOMS: atom_id res chain seq x y z
N MET A 1 12.45 15.59 10.75
CA MET A 1 12.08 16.25 9.48
C MET A 1 10.70 16.83 9.65
N SER A 2 10.52 18.11 9.34
CA SER A 2 9.17 18.68 9.19
C SER A 2 8.41 17.81 8.17
N PRO A 3 7.13 17.50 8.40
CA PRO A 3 6.36 16.74 7.44
C PRO A 3 6.41 17.47 6.09
N SER A 4 6.93 16.80 5.07
CA SER A 4 7.02 17.39 3.72
C SER A 4 5.61 17.63 3.22
N ASN A 5 5.29 18.89 2.88
CA ASN A 5 4.03 19.22 2.23
C ASN A 5 3.88 18.39 0.95
N VAL A 6 2.69 17.86 0.72
CA VAL A 6 2.35 17.19 -0.54
C VAL A 6 1.64 18.17 -1.45
N ASN A 7 2.27 18.48 -2.56
CA ASN A 7 1.72 19.39 -3.56
C ASN A 7 0.94 18.60 -4.62
N VAL A 8 -0.34 18.94 -4.79
CA VAL A 8 -1.25 18.32 -5.75
C VAL A 8 -1.66 19.36 -6.78
N GLY A 9 -1.26 19.17 -8.03
CA GLY A 9 -1.75 19.96 -9.16
C GLY A 9 -3.07 19.36 -9.67
N VAL A 10 -4.04 20.21 -10.00
CA VAL A 10 -5.33 19.77 -10.53
C VAL A 10 -5.59 20.42 -11.88
N LEU A 11 -5.67 19.60 -12.93
CA LEU A 11 -6.06 19.96 -14.29
C LEU A 11 -7.49 19.45 -14.51
N ALA A 12 -8.45 20.35 -14.75
CA ALA A 12 -9.84 19.97 -14.99
C ALA A 12 -10.52 20.88 -16.02
N ASP A 13 -11.42 20.31 -16.81
CA ASP A 13 -12.25 21.03 -17.79
C ASP A 13 -13.46 21.72 -17.17
N PHE A 14 -13.58 21.65 -15.88
CA PHE A 14 -14.69 22.18 -15.10
C PHE A 14 -14.20 22.83 -13.80
N ASN A 15 -15.08 23.48 -13.09
CA ASN A 15 -14.75 24.08 -11.81
C ASN A 15 -14.49 22.98 -10.76
N ALA A 16 -13.22 22.74 -10.47
CA ALA A 16 -12.73 21.74 -9.53
C ALA A 16 -12.42 22.30 -8.12
N GLN A 17 -12.84 23.52 -7.78
CA GLN A 17 -12.52 24.15 -6.49
C GLN A 17 -13.00 23.31 -5.30
N ASN A 18 -14.17 22.67 -5.42
CA ASN A 18 -14.69 21.77 -4.38
C ASN A 18 -13.77 20.55 -4.19
N LEU A 19 -13.26 19.95 -5.27
CA LEU A 19 -12.30 18.86 -5.20
C LEU A 19 -11.02 19.30 -4.49
N ALA A 20 -10.44 20.43 -4.88
CA ALA A 20 -9.20 20.94 -4.29
C ALA A 20 -9.35 21.15 -2.77
N ASN A 21 -10.43 21.79 -2.34
CA ASN A 21 -10.72 22.01 -0.93
C ASN A 21 -10.87 20.69 -0.15
N LEU A 22 -11.48 19.69 -0.77
CA LEU A 22 -11.68 18.37 -0.16
C LEU A 22 -10.38 17.55 -0.11
N LEU A 23 -9.52 17.64 -1.12
CA LEU A 23 -8.18 17.03 -1.10
C LEU A 23 -7.36 17.60 0.07
N VAL A 24 -7.38 18.91 0.28
CA VAL A 24 -6.73 19.56 1.42
C VAL A 24 -7.34 19.10 2.75
N LYS A 25 -8.68 19.06 2.84
CA LYS A 25 -9.40 18.63 4.05
C LYS A 25 -9.08 17.19 4.44
N HIS A 26 -9.16 16.24 3.50
CA HIS A 26 -8.92 14.82 3.75
C HIS A 26 -7.44 14.47 3.88
N GLY A 27 -6.56 15.29 3.25
CA GLY A 27 -5.11 15.11 3.27
C GLY A 27 -4.38 15.88 4.38
N ARG A 28 -5.07 16.37 5.40
CA ARG A 28 -4.47 17.20 6.48
C ARG A 28 -3.25 16.56 7.14
N GLU A 29 -3.31 15.27 7.42
CA GLU A 29 -2.20 14.52 8.04
C GLU A 29 -0.93 14.48 7.19
N MET A 30 -1.06 14.68 5.87
CA MET A 30 0.03 14.71 4.91
C MET A 30 0.35 16.14 4.45
N TYR A 31 -0.26 17.17 5.08
CA TYR A 31 -0.09 18.57 4.71
C TYR A 31 -0.33 18.85 3.22
N VAL A 32 -1.40 18.26 2.67
CA VAL A 32 -1.75 18.40 1.27
C VAL A 32 -2.06 19.86 0.94
N LYS A 33 -1.42 20.36 -0.13
CA LYS A 33 -1.75 21.63 -0.81
C LYS A 33 -2.24 21.32 -2.21
N ALA A 34 -3.39 21.85 -2.59
CA ALA A 34 -3.95 21.67 -3.93
C ALA A 34 -3.87 22.99 -4.71
N ILE A 35 -3.30 22.92 -5.91
CA ILE A 35 -3.13 24.06 -6.84
C ILE A 35 -3.91 23.73 -8.09
N LEU A 36 -4.87 24.60 -8.46
CA LEU A 36 -5.66 24.41 -9.66
C LEU A 36 -5.04 25.16 -10.83
N ALA A 37 -4.99 24.49 -11.98
CA ALA A 37 -4.78 25.17 -13.24
C ALA A 37 -6.03 26.01 -13.61
N PRO A 38 -5.88 27.05 -14.42
CA PRO A 38 -7.02 27.75 -14.99
C PRO A 38 -7.95 26.79 -15.73
N PHE A 39 -9.22 26.85 -15.42
CA PHE A 39 -10.22 25.94 -15.94
C PHE A 39 -10.38 26.09 -17.47
N GLY A 40 -10.68 24.98 -18.17
CA GLY A 40 -10.83 24.99 -19.64
C GLY A 40 -9.53 25.01 -20.43
N GLN A 41 -8.36 24.94 -19.78
CA GLN A 41 -7.05 24.97 -20.43
C GLN A 41 -6.29 23.63 -20.34
N VAL A 42 -6.97 22.52 -20.08
CA VAL A 42 -6.32 21.22 -19.85
C VAL A 42 -5.43 20.84 -21.03
N MET A 43 -5.95 20.85 -22.27
CA MET A 43 -5.14 20.49 -23.44
C MET A 43 -3.94 21.42 -23.65
N GLN A 44 -4.05 22.70 -23.33
CA GLN A 44 -2.93 23.63 -23.37
C GLN A 44 -1.83 23.22 -22.40
N HIS A 45 -2.19 22.89 -21.15
CA HIS A 45 -1.25 22.43 -20.13
C HIS A 45 -0.65 21.05 -20.43
N LEU A 46 -1.37 20.17 -21.13
CA LEU A 46 -0.86 18.89 -21.57
C LEU A 46 0.14 19.01 -22.74
N LEU A 47 -0.12 19.96 -23.66
CA LEU A 47 0.76 20.20 -24.80
C LEU A 47 2.01 20.99 -24.41
N GLN A 48 1.89 21.91 -23.46
CA GLN A 48 2.95 22.81 -23.03
C GLN A 48 3.10 22.78 -21.50
N THR A 49 4.07 22.00 -21.03
CA THR A 49 4.38 21.84 -19.59
C THR A 49 5.29 22.97 -19.09
N SER A 50 4.89 24.24 -19.32
CA SER A 50 5.59 25.44 -18.88
C SER A 50 4.61 26.52 -18.47
N GLY A 51 5.06 27.52 -17.69
CA GLY A 51 4.27 28.62 -17.17
C GLY A 51 3.89 28.46 -15.70
N GLU A 52 3.19 29.46 -15.16
CA GLU A 52 2.93 29.63 -13.72
C GLU A 52 2.43 28.38 -13.00
N PHE A 53 1.55 27.59 -13.63
CA PHE A 53 1.11 26.33 -13.05
C PHE A 53 2.28 25.35 -12.92
N TRP A 54 3.10 25.16 -13.95
CA TRP A 54 4.21 24.21 -13.99
C TRP A 54 5.48 24.69 -13.28
N ASP A 55 5.56 25.96 -12.87
CA ASP A 55 6.66 26.47 -12.03
C ASP A 55 6.62 25.89 -10.61
N ASN A 56 5.49 25.28 -10.23
CA ASN A 56 5.37 24.55 -8.97
C ASN A 56 5.92 23.13 -9.10
N GLN A 57 6.48 22.62 -8.00
CA GLN A 57 6.86 21.20 -7.90
C GLN A 57 5.68 20.40 -7.37
N TYR A 58 5.23 19.42 -8.13
CA TYR A 58 4.11 18.56 -7.77
C TYR A 58 4.58 17.15 -7.39
N ASP A 59 4.03 16.60 -6.30
CA ASP A 59 4.10 15.17 -5.97
C ASP A 59 3.04 14.39 -6.74
N VAL A 60 1.89 15.01 -6.98
CA VAL A 60 0.71 14.41 -7.62
C VAL A 60 0.11 15.37 -8.61
N ILE A 61 -0.30 14.87 -9.76
CA ILE A 61 -1.16 15.60 -10.72
C ILE A 61 -2.48 14.85 -10.85
N VAL A 62 -3.58 15.54 -10.69
CA VAL A 62 -4.94 15.06 -11.01
C VAL A 62 -5.32 15.61 -12.38
N VAL A 63 -5.67 14.74 -13.33
CA VAL A 63 -6.20 15.14 -14.64
C VAL A 63 -7.62 14.62 -14.75
N TRP A 64 -8.62 15.51 -14.60
CA TRP A 64 -10.03 15.13 -14.67
C TRP A 64 -10.74 15.88 -15.78
N THR A 65 -10.98 15.19 -16.88
CA THR A 65 -11.51 15.74 -18.12
C THR A 65 -12.80 15.06 -18.55
N PHE A 66 -13.58 15.75 -19.40
CA PHE A 66 -14.62 15.11 -20.18
C PHE A 66 -14.06 14.64 -21.52
N PRO A 67 -14.52 13.48 -22.04
CA PRO A 67 -13.94 12.86 -23.23
C PRO A 67 -14.05 13.76 -24.47
N ASN A 68 -15.15 14.45 -24.65
CA ASN A 68 -15.42 15.30 -25.81
C ASN A 68 -14.53 16.55 -25.91
N LEU A 69 -13.81 16.90 -24.83
CA LEU A 69 -12.90 18.05 -24.81
C LEU A 69 -11.44 17.67 -25.12
N VAL A 70 -11.12 16.39 -24.99
CA VAL A 70 -9.75 15.86 -25.20
C VAL A 70 -9.68 14.82 -26.33
N VAL A 71 -10.82 14.32 -26.77
CA VAL A 71 -11.01 13.38 -27.89
C VAL A 71 -12.10 13.96 -28.80
N PRO A 72 -11.76 14.84 -29.76
CA PRO A 72 -12.73 15.54 -30.63
C PRO A 72 -13.70 14.62 -31.38
N GLN A 73 -13.24 13.46 -31.85
CA GLN A 73 -14.09 12.46 -32.52
C GLN A 73 -15.27 12.00 -31.64
N PHE A 74 -15.16 12.08 -30.33
CA PHE A 74 -16.25 11.72 -29.43
C PHE A 74 -17.46 12.66 -29.54
N ASN A 75 -17.28 13.92 -30.02
CA ASN A 75 -18.42 14.79 -30.33
C ASN A 75 -19.30 14.23 -31.44
N SER A 76 -18.71 13.63 -32.48
CA SER A 76 -19.48 12.97 -33.55
C SER A 76 -20.32 11.81 -33.00
N VAL A 77 -19.79 11.05 -32.03
CA VAL A 77 -20.57 10.00 -31.33
C VAL A 77 -21.75 10.59 -30.57
N LEU A 78 -21.55 11.70 -29.86
CA LEU A 78 -22.60 12.38 -29.09
C LEU A 78 -23.70 12.96 -29.98
N GLU A 79 -23.33 13.44 -31.16
CA GLU A 79 -24.22 14.07 -32.14
C GLU A 79 -24.80 13.07 -33.14
N PHE A 80 -24.48 11.75 -33.02
CA PHE A 80 -24.89 10.71 -33.94
C PHE A 80 -24.47 10.95 -35.40
N LEU A 81 -23.32 11.58 -35.61
CA LEU A 81 -22.69 11.78 -36.90
C LEU A 81 -21.81 10.58 -37.28
N GLU A 82 -21.34 10.57 -38.52
CA GLU A 82 -20.34 9.57 -38.94
C GLU A 82 -19.01 9.80 -38.23
N TRP A 83 -18.38 8.75 -37.77
CA TRP A 83 -17.09 8.75 -37.08
C TRP A 83 -16.32 7.45 -37.37
N SER A 84 -15.00 7.51 -37.14
CA SER A 84 -14.08 6.41 -37.32
C SER A 84 -13.58 5.89 -35.96
N GLU A 85 -13.75 4.59 -35.71
CA GLU A 85 -13.23 3.95 -34.50
C GLU A 85 -11.70 4.04 -34.43
N GLU A 86 -11.02 3.92 -35.56
CA GLU A 86 -9.56 4.03 -35.66
C GLU A 86 -9.08 5.43 -35.27
N ASP A 87 -9.74 6.48 -35.79
CA ASP A 87 -9.35 7.86 -35.48
C ASP A 87 -9.69 8.23 -34.04
N LEU A 88 -10.82 7.75 -33.52
CA LEU A 88 -11.16 7.89 -32.10
C LEU A 88 -10.05 7.31 -31.19
N TYR A 89 -9.59 6.11 -31.48
CA TYR A 89 -8.53 5.48 -30.67
C TYR A 89 -7.17 6.16 -30.85
N LYS A 90 -6.85 6.69 -32.03
CA LYS A 90 -5.65 7.53 -32.21
C LYS A 90 -5.69 8.77 -31.31
N GLU A 91 -6.83 9.45 -31.20
CA GLU A 91 -6.98 10.61 -30.32
C GLU A 91 -6.86 10.23 -28.84
N VAL A 92 -7.43 9.08 -28.42
CA VAL A 92 -7.24 8.52 -27.07
C VAL A 92 -5.75 8.25 -26.80
N ASP A 93 -5.04 7.65 -27.76
CA ASP A 93 -3.62 7.34 -27.64
C ASP A 93 -2.77 8.63 -27.58
N VAL A 94 -3.13 9.67 -28.33
CA VAL A 94 -2.48 10.98 -28.23
C VAL A 94 -2.65 11.58 -26.84
N PHE A 95 -3.87 11.59 -26.32
CA PHE A 95 -4.14 12.05 -24.96
C PHE A 95 -3.33 11.27 -23.91
N ALA A 96 -3.33 9.94 -24.00
CA ALA A 96 -2.55 9.09 -23.11
C ALA A 96 -1.04 9.40 -23.19
N GLY A 97 -0.52 9.57 -24.41
CA GLY A 97 0.88 9.94 -24.64
C GLY A 97 1.27 11.29 -24.05
N LEU A 98 0.36 12.27 -24.05
CA LEU A 98 0.61 13.57 -23.40
C LEU A 98 0.76 13.43 -21.88
N ILE A 99 -0.07 12.60 -21.24
CA ILE A 99 -0.01 12.35 -19.80
C ILE A 99 1.28 11.59 -19.43
N GLN A 100 1.69 10.60 -20.21
CA GLN A 100 2.91 9.83 -19.97
C GLN A 100 4.20 10.69 -20.07
N ARG A 101 4.14 11.84 -20.75
CA ARG A 101 5.27 12.78 -20.85
C ARG A 101 5.49 13.67 -19.62
N PHE A 102 4.60 13.61 -18.63
CA PHE A 102 4.81 14.37 -17.40
C PHE A 102 6.15 14.03 -16.75
N ASP A 103 6.76 15.04 -16.14
CA ASP A 103 8.05 14.92 -15.46
C ASP A 103 8.09 13.69 -14.53
N GLU A 104 9.16 12.92 -14.62
CA GLU A 104 9.36 11.70 -13.81
C GLU A 104 9.40 11.98 -12.31
N ARG A 105 9.65 13.21 -11.89
CA ARG A 105 9.56 13.66 -10.49
C ARG A 105 8.14 13.60 -9.92
N ILE A 106 7.12 13.62 -10.78
CA ILE A 106 5.72 13.44 -10.39
C ILE A 106 5.50 11.96 -10.04
N GLN A 107 5.32 11.69 -8.75
CA GLN A 107 5.23 10.33 -8.22
C GLN A 107 3.90 9.64 -8.52
N ASN A 108 2.82 10.41 -8.62
CA ASN A 108 1.49 9.87 -8.92
C ASN A 108 0.72 10.78 -9.88
N ILE A 109 0.04 10.16 -10.83
CA ILE A 109 -0.87 10.80 -11.76
C ILE A 109 -2.25 10.17 -11.56
N PHE A 110 -3.20 10.96 -11.10
CA PHE A 110 -4.56 10.49 -10.81
C PHE A 110 -5.48 10.85 -11.95
N LEU A 111 -6.06 9.85 -12.59
CA LEU A 111 -6.89 9.99 -13.75
C LEU A 111 -8.26 9.35 -13.51
N PRO A 112 -9.32 10.12 -13.22
CA PRO A 112 -10.69 9.61 -13.23
C PRO A 112 -11.10 9.18 -14.63
N THR A 113 -11.73 7.99 -14.75
CA THR A 113 -12.26 7.50 -16.03
C THR A 113 -13.31 8.46 -16.57
N TRP A 114 -13.38 8.53 -17.87
CA TRP A 114 -14.37 9.36 -18.54
C TRP A 114 -15.79 8.88 -18.30
N VAL A 115 -16.68 9.84 -18.14
CA VAL A 115 -18.13 9.70 -18.03
C VAL A 115 -18.79 10.61 -19.06
N PRO A 116 -20.07 10.40 -19.40
CA PRO A 116 -20.77 11.31 -20.32
C PRO A 116 -20.67 12.76 -19.85
N PRO A 117 -20.46 13.71 -20.76
CA PRO A 117 -20.44 15.13 -20.40
C PRO A 117 -21.82 15.58 -19.87
N PRO A 118 -21.87 16.67 -19.06
CA PRO A 118 -23.13 17.22 -18.59
C PRO A 118 -24.07 17.56 -19.74
N LEU A 119 -25.36 17.39 -19.51
CA LEU A 119 -26.44 17.66 -20.49
C LEU A 119 -26.43 16.76 -21.73
N CYS A 120 -25.67 15.66 -21.71
CA CYS A 120 -25.72 14.67 -22.76
C CYS A 120 -27.09 13.96 -22.75
N GLY A 121 -27.73 13.90 -23.91
CA GLY A 121 -29.00 13.20 -24.06
C GLY A 121 -28.82 11.68 -23.98
N HIS A 122 -29.76 10.99 -23.34
CA HIS A 122 -29.74 9.53 -23.21
C HIS A 122 -30.75 8.89 -24.18
N ARG A 123 -30.31 7.79 -24.83
CA ARG A 123 -31.14 6.91 -25.62
C ARG A 123 -30.92 5.46 -25.21
N PRO A 124 -31.52 5.00 -24.10
CA PRO A 124 -31.18 3.73 -23.43
C PRO A 124 -31.19 2.50 -24.37
N SER A 125 -32.07 2.48 -25.37
CA SER A 125 -32.20 1.35 -26.30
C SER A 125 -31.01 1.19 -27.27
N ILE A 126 -30.19 2.22 -27.45
CA ILE A 126 -29.06 2.19 -28.39
C ILE A 126 -27.71 2.46 -27.75
N GLU A 127 -27.67 2.87 -26.51
CA GLU A 127 -26.41 3.24 -25.80
C GLU A 127 -25.34 2.15 -25.84
N MET A 128 -25.75 0.88 -25.86
CA MET A 128 -24.83 -0.28 -25.89
C MET A 128 -24.58 -0.81 -27.30
N LYS A 129 -25.20 -0.26 -28.34
CA LYS A 129 -24.97 -0.73 -29.73
C LYS A 129 -23.58 -0.31 -30.20
N ASN A 130 -22.87 -1.27 -30.80
CA ASN A 130 -21.57 -1.03 -31.42
C ASN A 130 -21.68 -0.01 -32.56
N GLY A 131 -20.74 0.91 -32.67
CA GLY A 131 -20.62 1.92 -33.72
C GLY A 131 -21.55 3.15 -33.58
N ILE A 132 -22.56 3.11 -32.71
CA ILE A 132 -23.50 4.23 -32.50
C ILE A 132 -23.80 4.53 -31.02
N GLY A 133 -23.50 3.58 -30.13
CA GLY A 133 -23.86 3.68 -28.72
C GLY A 133 -22.83 4.48 -27.91
N THR A 134 -23.24 5.58 -27.34
CA THR A 134 -22.38 6.46 -26.55
C THR A 134 -21.73 5.71 -25.36
N ALA A 135 -22.51 4.92 -24.60
CA ALA A 135 -21.99 4.16 -23.47
C ALA A 135 -21.01 3.06 -23.92
N ASN A 136 -21.31 2.34 -25.02
CA ASN A 136 -20.41 1.34 -25.57
C ASN A 136 -19.05 1.96 -25.97
N THR A 137 -19.10 3.07 -26.73
CA THR A 137 -17.89 3.78 -27.17
C THR A 137 -17.08 4.28 -25.99
N LEU A 138 -17.72 4.89 -25.00
CA LEU A 138 -17.06 5.43 -23.81
C LEU A 138 -16.38 4.33 -22.98
N MET A 139 -17.03 3.18 -22.80
CA MET A 139 -16.42 2.01 -22.15
C MET A 139 -15.15 1.56 -22.86
N ARG A 140 -15.18 1.48 -24.20
CA ARG A 140 -14.00 1.09 -25.01
C ARG A 140 -12.86 2.12 -24.89
N MET A 141 -13.19 3.41 -24.89
CA MET A 141 -12.19 4.48 -24.68
C MET A 141 -11.53 4.34 -23.31
N ASN A 142 -12.30 4.11 -22.23
CA ASN A 142 -11.77 3.90 -20.90
C ASN A 142 -10.91 2.62 -20.78
N LEU A 143 -11.29 1.53 -21.45
CA LEU A 143 -10.46 0.33 -21.53
C LEU A 143 -9.17 0.59 -22.30
N ARG A 144 -9.23 1.35 -23.39
CA ARG A 144 -8.03 1.76 -24.15
C ARG A 144 -7.06 2.58 -23.29
N LEU A 145 -7.57 3.51 -22.46
CA LEU A 145 -6.74 4.23 -21.50
C LEU A 145 -6.07 3.26 -20.49
N ALA A 146 -6.83 2.31 -19.96
CA ALA A 146 -6.28 1.33 -19.03
C ALA A 146 -5.14 0.50 -19.65
N GLU A 147 -5.32 0.04 -20.91
CA GLU A 147 -4.29 -0.66 -21.67
C GLU A 147 -3.04 0.21 -21.88
N ARG A 148 -3.22 1.48 -22.27
CA ARG A 148 -2.11 2.40 -22.53
C ARG A 148 -1.29 2.71 -21.29
N PHE A 149 -1.91 2.67 -20.12
CA PHE A 149 -1.26 3.01 -18.85
C PHE A 149 -0.81 1.80 -18.03
N GLU A 150 -1.01 0.57 -18.51
CA GLU A 150 -0.71 -0.65 -17.78
C GLU A 150 0.75 -0.72 -17.29
N THR A 151 1.68 -0.17 -18.06
CA THR A 151 3.11 -0.20 -17.75
C THR A 151 3.63 1.00 -16.97
N ASP A 152 2.86 2.08 -16.83
CA ASP A 152 3.25 3.25 -16.05
C ASP A 152 2.68 3.21 -14.64
N SER A 153 3.48 2.73 -13.69
CA SER A 153 3.08 2.57 -12.29
C SER A 153 2.74 3.87 -11.55
N ARG A 154 3.04 5.05 -12.15
CA ARG A 154 2.67 6.35 -11.59
C ARG A 154 1.20 6.65 -11.80
N ILE A 155 0.57 6.06 -12.83
CA ILE A 155 -0.79 6.39 -13.25
C ILE A 155 -1.81 5.51 -12.51
N VAL A 156 -2.76 6.16 -11.85
CA VAL A 156 -3.87 5.51 -11.15
C VAL A 156 -5.18 5.93 -11.81
N LEU A 157 -5.85 4.97 -12.44
CA LEU A 157 -7.18 5.18 -12.99
C LEU A 157 -8.24 4.99 -11.91
N PHE A 158 -9.09 6.00 -11.69
CA PHE A 158 -10.22 5.92 -10.76
C PHE A 158 -11.53 5.72 -11.52
N ASN A 159 -12.36 4.82 -11.05
CA ASN A 159 -13.68 4.61 -11.64
C ASN A 159 -14.67 5.70 -11.20
N THR A 160 -14.87 6.71 -12.04
CA THR A 160 -15.78 7.84 -11.79
C THR A 160 -17.24 7.40 -11.61
N GLU A 161 -17.68 6.38 -12.35
CA GLU A 161 -19.05 5.83 -12.23
C GLU A 161 -19.34 5.34 -10.81
N ARG A 162 -18.35 4.79 -10.12
CA ARG A 162 -18.52 4.37 -8.72
C ARG A 162 -18.85 5.53 -7.79
N TRP A 163 -18.27 6.72 -8.01
CA TRP A 163 -18.57 7.91 -7.23
C TRP A 163 -19.96 8.44 -7.53
N ILE A 164 -20.36 8.41 -8.82
CA ILE A 164 -21.69 8.78 -9.28
C ILE A 164 -22.76 7.86 -8.67
N GLN A 165 -22.54 6.54 -8.72
CA GLN A 165 -23.45 5.55 -8.14
C GLN A 165 -23.64 5.74 -6.63
N ARG A 166 -22.57 6.09 -5.91
CA ARG A 166 -22.64 6.35 -4.47
C ARG A 166 -23.41 7.62 -4.13
N ALA A 167 -23.29 8.64 -4.96
CA ALA A 167 -24.06 9.87 -4.81
C ALA A 167 -25.54 9.70 -5.19
N GLY A 168 -25.85 8.66 -5.97
CA GLY A 168 -27.22 8.35 -6.41
C GLY A 168 -27.81 9.42 -7.33
N PRO A 169 -29.15 9.56 -7.36
CA PRO A 169 -29.83 10.48 -8.29
C PRO A 169 -29.38 11.95 -8.21
N GLY A 170 -28.79 12.34 -7.09
CA GLY A 170 -28.26 13.70 -6.88
C GLY A 170 -26.82 13.89 -7.33
N ALA A 171 -26.23 12.94 -8.07
CA ALA A 171 -24.82 13.01 -8.49
C ALA A 171 -24.52 14.20 -9.41
N HIS A 172 -25.45 14.55 -10.28
CA HIS A 172 -25.35 15.66 -11.23
C HIS A 172 -26.29 16.80 -10.84
N ASN A 173 -25.92 18.02 -11.22
CA ASN A 173 -26.73 19.21 -11.02
C ASN A 173 -26.59 20.17 -12.20
N ASP A 174 -27.52 20.09 -13.13
CA ASP A 174 -27.52 20.90 -14.35
C ASP A 174 -27.51 22.40 -14.05
N LYS A 175 -28.18 22.83 -12.99
CA LYS A 175 -28.19 24.22 -12.58
C LYS A 175 -26.79 24.72 -12.19
N LEU A 176 -26.04 23.90 -11.43
CA LEU A 176 -24.64 24.22 -11.08
C LEU A 176 -23.73 24.20 -12.30
N TRP A 177 -24.00 23.32 -13.26
CA TRP A 177 -23.27 23.32 -14.52
C TRP A 177 -23.46 24.64 -15.29
N TYR A 178 -24.68 25.13 -15.40
CA TYR A 178 -24.92 26.42 -16.05
C TYR A 178 -24.32 27.60 -15.29
N LEU A 179 -24.47 27.64 -13.98
CA LEU A 179 -24.07 28.78 -13.15
C LEU A 179 -22.56 28.87 -12.91
N SER A 180 -21.87 27.75 -12.75
CA SER A 180 -20.48 27.71 -12.27
C SER A 180 -19.60 26.65 -12.94
N LYS A 181 -20.11 25.99 -13.98
CA LYS A 181 -19.41 24.86 -14.63
C LYS A 181 -18.99 23.76 -13.63
N THR A 182 -19.82 23.50 -12.65
CA THR A 182 -19.64 22.43 -11.67
C THR A 182 -20.51 21.24 -12.07
N PRO A 183 -19.95 20.12 -12.58
CA PRO A 183 -20.73 19.03 -13.16
C PRO A 183 -21.32 18.09 -12.11
N PHE A 184 -20.67 17.97 -10.97
CA PHE A 184 -20.98 16.98 -9.97
C PHE A 184 -21.43 17.59 -8.65
N SER A 185 -22.21 16.85 -7.90
CA SER A 185 -22.59 17.20 -6.54
C SER A 185 -21.38 17.13 -5.59
N LYS A 186 -21.54 17.75 -4.42
CA LYS A 186 -20.54 17.71 -3.35
C LYS A 186 -20.19 16.26 -2.97
N THR A 187 -21.16 15.35 -2.96
CA THR A 187 -20.95 13.93 -2.61
C THR A 187 -20.01 13.24 -3.58
N VAL A 188 -20.13 13.47 -4.89
CA VAL A 188 -19.20 12.91 -5.88
C VAL A 188 -17.78 13.41 -5.63
N PHE A 189 -17.59 14.70 -5.36
CA PHE A 189 -16.27 15.25 -5.05
C PHE A 189 -15.72 14.73 -3.71
N GLU A 190 -16.56 14.50 -2.71
CA GLU A 190 -16.14 13.89 -1.43
C GLU A 190 -15.66 12.45 -1.60
N GLU A 191 -16.39 11.65 -2.40
CA GLU A 191 -15.98 10.27 -2.74
C GLU A 191 -14.64 10.29 -3.51
N ALA A 192 -14.52 11.13 -4.54
CA ALA A 192 -13.31 11.27 -5.34
C ALA A 192 -12.10 11.69 -4.49
N ALA A 193 -12.23 12.74 -3.71
CA ALA A 193 -11.14 13.23 -2.85
C ALA A 193 -10.74 12.18 -1.80
N SER A 194 -11.69 11.46 -1.24
CA SER A 194 -11.43 10.41 -0.26
C SER A 194 -10.65 9.24 -0.87
N ASP A 195 -11.04 8.78 -2.08
CA ASP A 195 -10.35 7.70 -2.78
C ASP A 195 -8.94 8.15 -3.23
N MET A 196 -8.79 9.37 -3.76
CA MET A 196 -7.50 9.93 -4.18
C MET A 196 -6.53 10.08 -2.99
N VAL A 197 -7.01 10.56 -1.84
CA VAL A 197 -6.21 10.69 -0.62
C VAL A 197 -5.84 9.31 -0.06
N ALA A 198 -6.74 8.32 -0.15
CA ALA A 198 -6.43 6.94 0.24
C ALA A 198 -5.32 6.33 -0.63
N ALA A 199 -5.40 6.50 -1.95
CA ALA A 199 -4.36 6.07 -2.88
C ALA A 199 -3.01 6.77 -2.59
N LEU A 200 -3.04 8.07 -2.31
CA LEU A 200 -1.85 8.82 -1.92
C LEU A 200 -1.24 8.32 -0.61
N ARG A 201 -2.06 8.01 0.41
CA ARG A 201 -1.57 7.34 1.64
C ARG A 201 -0.94 5.99 1.32
N GLY A 202 -1.56 5.22 0.42
CA GLY A 202 -1.05 3.94 -0.04
C GLY A 202 0.32 4.04 -0.69
N SER A 203 0.51 4.99 -1.62
CA SER A 203 1.79 5.22 -2.30
C SER A 203 2.90 5.68 -1.35
N LYS A 204 2.55 6.46 -0.31
CA LYS A 204 3.49 6.90 0.74
C LYS A 204 3.72 5.85 1.86
N GLY A 205 3.16 4.64 1.74
CA GLY A 205 3.32 3.57 2.72
C GLY A 205 2.57 3.79 4.05
N LEU A 206 1.61 4.71 4.07
CA LEU A 206 0.81 5.07 5.26
C LEU A 206 -0.49 4.27 5.38
N ARG A 207 -0.73 3.30 4.49
CA ARG A 207 -1.92 2.43 4.56
C ARG A 207 -1.92 1.57 5.81
N LYS A 208 -3.11 1.24 6.31
CA LYS A 208 -3.28 0.24 7.35
C LYS A 208 -2.96 -1.16 6.81
N LYS A 209 -2.39 -2.02 7.66
CA LYS A 209 -1.90 -3.35 7.27
C LYS A 209 -2.56 -4.47 8.04
N VAL A 210 -3.17 -4.17 9.19
CA VAL A 210 -3.73 -5.15 10.11
C VAL A 210 -5.14 -4.75 10.49
N VAL A 211 -6.05 -5.73 10.50
CA VAL A 211 -7.35 -5.62 11.18
C VAL A 211 -7.29 -6.48 12.43
N LEU A 212 -7.48 -5.85 13.58
CA LEU A 212 -7.64 -6.47 14.88
C LEU A 212 -9.13 -6.58 15.14
N LEU A 213 -9.60 -7.80 15.36
CA LEU A 213 -11.03 -8.13 15.44
C LEU A 213 -11.37 -8.66 16.83
N ASP A 214 -12.47 -8.17 17.38
CA ASP A 214 -13.17 -8.88 18.43
C ASP A 214 -13.94 -10.09 17.86
N LEU A 215 -14.49 -10.93 18.71
CA LEU A 215 -15.18 -12.17 18.35
C LEU A 215 -16.70 -12.07 18.53
N ASP A 216 -17.16 -12.08 19.78
CA ASP A 216 -18.57 -12.09 20.14
C ASP A 216 -19.28 -10.82 19.60
N ASN A 217 -20.41 -10.99 18.95
CA ASN A 217 -21.16 -9.92 18.28
C ASN A 217 -20.35 -9.09 17.24
N THR A 218 -19.15 -9.52 16.94
CA THR A 218 -18.30 -8.93 15.89
C THR A 218 -18.05 -9.91 14.75
N LEU A 219 -17.52 -11.09 15.00
CA LEU A 219 -17.27 -12.11 13.98
C LEU A 219 -18.43 -13.09 13.82
N TRP A 220 -19.21 -13.27 14.86
CA TRP A 220 -20.46 -14.01 14.94
C TRP A 220 -21.43 -13.34 15.90
N GLY A 221 -22.72 -13.68 15.83
CA GLY A 221 -23.72 -13.19 16.75
C GLY A 221 -23.84 -14.07 17.99
N GLY A 222 -23.95 -13.41 19.14
CA GLY A 222 -24.03 -14.07 20.45
C GLY A 222 -22.70 -14.12 21.18
N VAL A 223 -22.77 -14.40 22.49
CA VAL A 223 -21.61 -14.59 23.38
C VAL A 223 -21.33 -16.08 23.48
N VAL A 224 -20.24 -16.54 22.91
CA VAL A 224 -19.97 -17.98 22.78
C VAL A 224 -19.86 -18.70 24.12
N GLY A 225 -19.35 -18.02 25.16
CA GLY A 225 -19.29 -18.56 26.52
C GLY A 225 -20.66 -18.89 27.12
N ASP A 226 -21.71 -18.19 26.67
CA ASP A 226 -23.07 -18.37 27.17
C ASP A 226 -23.88 -19.40 26.36
N VAL A 227 -23.71 -19.37 25.02
CA VAL A 227 -24.59 -20.15 24.12
C VAL A 227 -23.93 -21.39 23.52
N GLY A 228 -22.62 -21.53 23.63
CA GLY A 228 -21.84 -22.59 22.97
C GLY A 228 -21.63 -22.35 21.48
N TRP A 229 -20.63 -23.05 20.91
CA TRP A 229 -20.24 -22.86 19.51
C TRP A 229 -21.35 -23.27 18.52
N GLU A 230 -22.21 -24.22 18.88
CA GLU A 230 -23.34 -24.68 18.04
C GLU A 230 -24.35 -23.55 17.79
N SER A 231 -24.56 -22.71 18.81
CA SER A 231 -25.65 -21.74 18.86
C SER A 231 -25.25 -20.31 18.41
N VAL A 232 -23.96 -20.04 18.20
CA VAL A 232 -23.55 -18.74 17.64
C VAL A 232 -24.10 -18.56 16.23
N GLN A 233 -24.50 -17.32 15.91
CA GLN A 233 -25.12 -16.98 14.62
C GLN A 233 -24.06 -16.63 13.58
N VAL A 234 -23.87 -17.51 12.62
CA VAL A 234 -23.03 -17.31 11.41
C VAL A 234 -23.63 -18.11 10.27
N GLY A 235 -23.92 -17.47 9.16
CA GLY A 235 -24.56 -18.13 8.03
C GLY A 235 -25.97 -18.60 8.35
N GLY A 236 -26.44 -19.64 7.65
CA GLY A 236 -27.76 -20.20 7.88
C GLY A 236 -28.87 -19.49 7.11
N HIS A 237 -30.11 -19.57 7.63
CA HIS A 237 -31.32 -19.09 6.94
C HIS A 237 -31.89 -17.82 7.57
N ASP A 238 -31.13 -17.17 8.46
CA ASP A 238 -31.55 -15.89 9.05
C ASP A 238 -30.65 -14.73 8.58
N ALA A 239 -31.24 -13.53 8.53
CA ALA A 239 -30.56 -12.35 7.98
C ALA A 239 -29.32 -11.94 8.79
N VAL A 240 -29.31 -12.17 10.10
CA VAL A 240 -28.20 -11.80 10.99
C VAL A 240 -27.02 -12.75 10.78
N GLY A 241 -27.27 -14.06 10.72
CA GLY A 241 -26.23 -15.05 10.40
C GLY A 241 -25.62 -14.82 9.02
N GLU A 242 -26.44 -14.51 8.00
CA GLU A 242 -25.97 -14.15 6.66
C GLU A 242 -25.11 -12.88 6.69
N ALA A 243 -25.47 -11.88 7.47
CA ALA A 243 -24.70 -10.64 7.61
C ALA A 243 -23.30 -10.88 8.20
N TYR A 244 -23.18 -11.69 9.23
CA TYR A 244 -21.87 -12.09 9.78
C TYR A 244 -21.04 -12.88 8.76
N LEU A 245 -21.66 -13.78 8.02
CA LEU A 245 -20.96 -14.49 6.96
C LEU A 245 -20.47 -13.55 5.84
N GLU A 246 -21.28 -12.58 5.44
CA GLU A 246 -20.88 -11.59 4.43
C GLU A 246 -19.75 -10.68 4.95
N PHE A 247 -19.78 -10.32 6.24
CA PHE A 247 -18.67 -9.61 6.87
C PHE A 247 -17.37 -10.44 6.85
N GLN A 248 -17.43 -11.74 7.15
CA GLN A 248 -16.27 -12.63 7.04
C GLN A 248 -15.76 -12.75 5.59
N LYS A 249 -16.64 -12.75 4.59
CA LYS A 249 -16.25 -12.71 3.17
C LYS A 249 -15.46 -11.44 2.83
N GLU A 250 -15.88 -10.28 3.33
CA GLU A 250 -15.15 -9.03 3.13
C GLU A 250 -13.78 -9.04 3.82
N LEU A 251 -13.69 -9.56 5.05
CA LEU A 251 -12.41 -9.76 5.73
C LEU A 251 -11.49 -10.69 4.94
N LYS A 252 -12.04 -11.77 4.37
CA LYS A 252 -11.28 -12.71 3.52
C LYS A 252 -10.77 -12.04 2.26
N ARG A 253 -11.57 -11.16 1.62
CA ARG A 253 -11.15 -10.36 0.46
C ARG A 253 -10.01 -9.41 0.83
N LEU A 254 -10.10 -8.70 1.97
CA LEU A 254 -9.01 -7.86 2.47
C LEU A 254 -7.74 -8.68 2.72
N SER A 255 -7.88 -9.86 3.33
CA SER A 255 -6.75 -10.77 3.56
C SER A 255 -6.09 -11.21 2.24
N SER A 256 -6.88 -11.48 1.20
CA SER A 256 -6.36 -11.80 -0.14
C SER A 256 -5.62 -10.63 -0.80
N GLN A 257 -5.88 -9.40 -0.35
CA GLN A 257 -5.18 -8.19 -0.78
C GLN A 257 -3.96 -7.87 0.12
N GLY A 258 -3.64 -8.75 1.07
CA GLY A 258 -2.48 -8.63 1.95
C GLY A 258 -2.71 -7.82 3.22
N VAL A 259 -3.97 -7.64 3.62
CA VAL A 259 -4.32 -7.13 4.95
C VAL A 259 -4.30 -8.29 5.94
N ILE A 260 -3.55 -8.15 7.00
CA ILE A 260 -3.40 -9.16 8.04
C ILE A 260 -4.63 -9.15 8.93
N LEU A 261 -5.16 -10.33 9.25
CA LEU A 261 -6.22 -10.48 10.24
C LEU A 261 -5.62 -11.01 11.55
N ALA A 262 -6.03 -10.44 12.67
CA ALA A 262 -5.64 -10.91 14.01
C ALA A 262 -6.80 -10.68 14.99
N LEU A 263 -6.81 -11.44 16.11
CA LEU A 263 -7.91 -11.42 17.06
C LEU A 263 -7.49 -10.77 18.39
N VAL A 264 -8.38 -9.95 18.95
CA VAL A 264 -8.23 -9.39 20.29
C VAL A 264 -9.59 -9.42 20.96
N SER A 265 -9.82 -10.41 21.82
CA SER A 265 -11.14 -10.64 22.42
C SER A 265 -11.03 -10.97 23.91
N LYS A 266 -12.05 -10.54 24.67
CA LYS A 266 -12.27 -10.98 26.05
C LYS A 266 -13.10 -12.24 26.04
N ASN A 267 -12.42 -13.40 26.05
CA ASN A 267 -13.06 -14.71 25.97
C ASN A 267 -12.14 -15.79 26.54
N GLU A 268 -12.67 -17.00 26.69
CA GLU A 268 -11.84 -18.18 26.93
C GLU A 268 -11.26 -18.66 25.60
N GLU A 269 -9.93 -18.72 25.49
CA GLU A 269 -9.24 -19.05 24.24
C GLU A 269 -9.66 -20.39 23.66
N SER A 270 -9.75 -21.42 24.49
CA SER A 270 -10.13 -22.76 24.07
C SER A 270 -11.52 -22.81 23.44
N VAL A 271 -12.50 -22.10 24.02
CA VAL A 271 -13.89 -22.04 23.55
C VAL A 271 -13.98 -21.25 22.24
N ALA A 272 -13.29 -20.12 22.17
CA ALA A 272 -13.26 -19.28 20.96
C ALA A 272 -12.61 -20.03 19.78
N MET A 273 -11.48 -20.70 20.01
CA MET A 273 -10.78 -21.44 18.96
C MET A 273 -11.57 -22.68 18.52
N GLU A 274 -12.26 -23.36 19.45
CA GLU A 274 -13.18 -24.45 19.12
C GLU A 274 -14.29 -23.98 18.18
N THR A 275 -14.87 -22.80 18.45
CA THR A 275 -15.90 -22.18 17.61
C THR A 275 -15.39 -21.91 16.19
N ILE A 276 -14.20 -21.31 16.06
CA ILE A 276 -13.59 -21.02 14.76
C ILE A 276 -13.37 -22.29 13.94
N GLU A 277 -12.98 -23.38 14.58
CA GLU A 277 -12.68 -24.63 13.87
C GLU A 277 -13.89 -25.52 13.62
N LYS A 278 -14.82 -25.60 14.57
CA LYS A 278 -15.94 -26.56 14.51
C LYS A 278 -17.20 -26.01 13.85
N LYS A 279 -17.49 -24.70 13.97
CA LYS A 279 -18.72 -24.13 13.37
C LYS A 279 -18.67 -24.26 11.84
N PRO A 280 -19.54 -25.06 11.21
CA PRO A 280 -19.43 -25.37 9.78
C PRO A 280 -19.57 -24.12 8.90
N GLU A 281 -20.42 -23.18 9.29
CA GLU A 281 -20.74 -21.94 8.52
C GLU A 281 -19.65 -20.88 8.63
N MET A 282 -18.69 -21.00 9.58
CA MET A 282 -17.55 -20.10 9.67
C MET A 282 -16.69 -20.19 8.40
N LEU A 283 -16.45 -19.05 7.77
CA LEU A 283 -15.57 -18.94 6.60
C LEU A 283 -14.11 -18.77 7.00
N LEU A 284 -13.86 -17.95 8.03
CA LEU A 284 -12.52 -17.74 8.57
C LEU A 284 -12.15 -18.87 9.51
N ARG A 285 -10.92 -19.35 9.40
CA ARG A 285 -10.34 -20.43 10.20
C ARG A 285 -9.07 -19.95 10.88
N THR A 286 -8.54 -20.68 11.84
CA THR A 286 -7.29 -20.36 12.56
C THR A 286 -6.15 -20.00 11.61
N ARG A 287 -6.05 -20.65 10.45
CA ARG A 287 -5.07 -20.36 9.40
C ARG A 287 -5.21 -19.00 8.71
N ASP A 288 -6.30 -18.28 8.94
CA ASP A 288 -6.53 -16.95 8.36
C ASP A 288 -6.04 -15.83 9.28
N PHE A 289 -5.73 -16.15 10.53
CA PHE A 289 -5.29 -15.19 11.53
C PHE A 289 -3.77 -15.30 11.77
N ALA A 290 -3.09 -14.17 11.74
CA ALA A 290 -1.65 -14.10 11.97
C ALA A 290 -1.26 -14.27 13.45
N GLY A 291 -2.17 -13.99 14.36
CA GLY A 291 -2.01 -14.13 15.80
C GLY A 291 -3.28 -13.72 16.53
N TRP A 292 -3.28 -13.94 17.84
CA TRP A 292 -4.40 -13.57 18.70
C TRP A 292 -3.99 -13.29 20.13
N ARG A 293 -4.86 -12.52 20.82
CA ARG A 293 -4.90 -12.36 22.27
C ARG A 293 -6.35 -12.55 22.69
N ILE A 294 -6.67 -13.74 23.15
CA ILE A 294 -8.00 -14.13 23.62
C ILE A 294 -7.86 -14.46 25.10
N ASN A 295 -8.17 -13.49 25.94
CA ASN A 295 -8.05 -13.55 27.40
C ASN A 295 -8.88 -12.43 28.03
N TRP A 296 -8.93 -12.35 29.37
CA TRP A 296 -9.72 -11.35 30.09
C TRP A 296 -8.95 -10.08 30.46
N GLU A 297 -7.77 -9.87 29.87
CA GLU A 297 -6.94 -8.69 30.07
C GLU A 297 -7.44 -7.48 29.27
N ASP A 298 -6.84 -6.31 29.54
CA ASP A 298 -7.16 -5.07 28.80
C ASP A 298 -6.84 -5.22 27.31
N LYS A 299 -7.85 -4.99 26.44
CA LYS A 299 -7.68 -5.08 24.99
C LYS A 299 -6.60 -4.12 24.45
N ALA A 300 -6.42 -2.93 25.07
CA ALA A 300 -5.38 -2.00 24.64
C ALA A 300 -3.97 -2.58 24.87
N GLN A 301 -3.73 -3.22 26.03
CA GLN A 301 -2.46 -3.90 26.30
C GLN A 301 -2.26 -5.10 25.36
N ASN A 302 -3.29 -5.90 25.18
CA ASN A 302 -3.28 -7.03 24.24
C ASN A 302 -2.94 -6.60 22.80
N ILE A 303 -3.43 -5.44 22.36
CA ILE A 303 -3.08 -4.86 21.05
C ILE A 303 -1.60 -4.51 20.99
N VAL A 304 -1.05 -3.85 22.01
CA VAL A 304 0.39 -3.50 22.06
C VAL A 304 1.25 -4.75 21.94
N ASP A 305 0.95 -5.77 22.72
CA ASP A 305 1.72 -7.01 22.77
C ASP A 305 1.63 -7.80 21.46
N LEU A 306 0.43 -7.87 20.88
CA LEU A 306 0.21 -8.56 19.60
C LEU A 306 0.90 -7.82 18.43
N MET A 307 0.82 -6.49 18.40
CA MET A 307 1.48 -5.69 17.36
C MET A 307 3.01 -5.76 17.47
N ALA A 308 3.54 -5.78 18.69
CA ALA A 308 4.98 -6.01 18.93
C ALA A 308 5.39 -7.40 18.47
N GLU A 309 4.59 -8.43 18.77
CA GLU A 309 4.82 -9.79 18.29
C GLU A 309 4.83 -9.90 16.77
N LEU A 310 3.93 -9.20 16.09
CA LEU A 310 3.86 -9.15 14.63
C LEU A 310 4.94 -8.25 14.00
N ASN A 311 5.78 -7.59 14.78
CA ASN A 311 6.75 -6.57 14.33
C ASN A 311 6.08 -5.48 13.47
N LEU A 312 4.93 -4.99 13.90
CA LEU A 312 4.17 -3.94 13.22
C LEU A 312 3.92 -2.76 14.15
N GLY A 313 4.02 -1.53 13.61
CA GLY A 313 3.69 -0.34 14.36
C GLY A 313 2.17 -0.19 14.57
N LEU A 314 1.76 0.37 15.72
CA LEU A 314 0.35 0.61 16.09
C LEU A 314 -0.39 1.44 15.03
N GLU A 315 0.31 2.36 14.37
CA GLU A 315 -0.22 3.19 13.29
C GLU A 315 -0.66 2.39 12.06
N SER A 316 -0.27 1.11 11.95
CA SER A 316 -0.68 0.22 10.86
C SER A 316 -1.95 -0.58 11.16
N ALA A 317 -2.50 -0.47 12.37
CA ALA A 317 -3.63 -1.25 12.84
C ALA A 317 -4.98 -0.52 12.67
N VAL A 318 -6.02 -1.32 12.47
CA VAL A 318 -7.43 -0.95 12.61
C VAL A 318 -8.04 -1.90 13.64
N PHE A 319 -8.73 -1.40 14.63
CA PHE A 319 -9.44 -2.21 15.63
C PHE A 319 -10.95 -2.12 15.42
N ILE A 320 -11.58 -3.28 15.28
CA ILE A 320 -13.03 -3.43 15.06
C ILE A 320 -13.62 -4.25 16.22
N ASP A 321 -14.65 -3.69 16.84
CA ASP A 321 -15.30 -4.23 18.03
C ASP A 321 -16.74 -3.69 18.08
N ASP A 322 -17.72 -4.50 18.43
CA ASP A 322 -19.12 -4.07 18.56
C ASP A 322 -19.35 -3.17 19.78
N SER A 323 -18.55 -3.38 20.85
CA SER A 323 -18.68 -2.66 22.11
C SER A 323 -18.17 -1.21 22.02
N PRO A 324 -19.02 -0.18 22.20
CA PRO A 324 -18.56 1.21 22.25
C PRO A 324 -17.57 1.47 23.39
N GLN A 325 -17.66 0.72 24.48
CA GLN A 325 -16.78 0.88 25.65
C GLN A 325 -15.35 0.43 25.30
N GLU A 326 -15.20 -0.73 24.69
CA GLU A 326 -13.88 -1.24 24.26
C GLU A 326 -13.28 -0.35 23.17
N ARG A 327 -14.09 0.08 22.17
CA ARG A 327 -13.63 1.05 21.16
C ARG A 327 -13.12 2.35 21.79
N ASN A 328 -13.86 2.93 22.76
CA ASN A 328 -13.46 4.16 23.43
C ASN A 328 -12.20 3.94 24.29
N ARG A 329 -12.11 2.79 24.97
CA ARG A 329 -10.92 2.42 25.74
C ARG A 329 -9.66 2.36 24.86
N VAL A 330 -9.73 1.66 23.73
CA VAL A 330 -8.60 1.52 22.78
C VAL A 330 -8.29 2.88 22.15
N ARG A 331 -9.29 3.64 21.71
CA ARG A 331 -9.11 4.98 21.11
C ARG A 331 -8.40 5.95 22.06
N GLY A 332 -8.73 5.91 23.35
CA GLY A 332 -8.11 6.77 24.38
C GLY A 332 -6.70 6.34 24.75
N ALA A 333 -6.42 5.03 24.79
CA ALA A 333 -5.14 4.50 25.18
C ALA A 333 -4.11 4.47 24.02
N LEU A 334 -4.58 4.22 22.80
CA LEU A 334 -3.74 3.99 21.60
C LEU A 334 -4.21 4.89 20.46
N PRO A 335 -3.92 6.20 20.48
CA PRO A 335 -4.38 7.15 19.45
C PRO A 335 -3.84 6.86 18.05
N GLU A 336 -2.77 6.07 17.92
CA GLU A 336 -2.19 5.64 16.63
C GLU A 336 -3.05 4.56 15.94
N VAL A 337 -3.78 3.76 16.72
CA VAL A 337 -4.68 2.73 16.19
C VAL A 337 -5.93 3.39 15.64
N LEU A 338 -6.28 3.08 14.40
CA LEU A 338 -7.55 3.53 13.84
C LEU A 338 -8.69 2.70 14.44
N VAL A 339 -9.55 3.35 15.21
CA VAL A 339 -10.78 2.75 15.76
C VAL A 339 -11.97 3.41 15.08
N PRO A 340 -12.54 2.82 14.02
CA PRO A 340 -13.67 3.42 13.32
C PRO A 340 -14.92 3.44 14.20
N GLU A 341 -15.84 4.35 13.90
CA GLU A 341 -17.22 4.20 14.38
C GLU A 341 -17.81 2.97 13.72
N TRP A 342 -18.41 2.09 14.54
CA TRP A 342 -18.90 0.81 14.08
C TRP A 342 -20.42 0.74 14.24
N PRO A 343 -21.16 0.26 13.23
CA PRO A 343 -22.61 0.15 13.33
C PRO A 343 -23.01 -0.77 14.47
N SER A 344 -24.18 -0.51 15.05
CA SER A 344 -24.79 -1.41 16.04
C SER A 344 -25.57 -2.57 15.38
N ASP A 345 -25.96 -2.41 14.12
CA ASP A 345 -26.67 -3.44 13.35
C ASP A 345 -25.68 -4.26 12.53
N PRO A 346 -25.60 -5.59 12.75
CA PRO A 346 -24.73 -6.49 11.98
C PRO A 346 -24.99 -6.46 10.47
N LEU A 347 -26.21 -6.13 10.04
CA LEU A 347 -26.57 -5.99 8.61
C LEU A 347 -25.75 -4.90 7.90
N ASP A 348 -25.19 -3.97 8.64
CA ASP A 348 -24.34 -2.90 8.10
C ASP A 348 -22.84 -3.19 8.16
N TYR A 349 -22.37 -4.27 8.82
CA TYR A 349 -20.94 -4.54 9.07
C TYR A 349 -20.13 -4.67 7.79
N ALA A 350 -20.58 -5.48 6.84
CA ALA A 350 -19.89 -5.66 5.56
C ALA A 350 -19.82 -4.34 4.77
N ARG A 351 -20.88 -3.52 4.83
CA ARG A 351 -20.89 -2.19 4.20
C ARG A 351 -19.91 -1.24 4.89
N ALA A 352 -19.90 -1.20 6.22
CA ALA A 352 -18.98 -0.37 6.99
C ALA A 352 -17.51 -0.72 6.69
N LEU A 353 -17.18 -2.02 6.63
CA LEU A 353 -15.83 -2.48 6.28
C LEU A 353 -15.44 -2.04 4.86
N ARG A 354 -16.32 -2.20 3.86
CA ARG A 354 -16.08 -1.75 2.48
C ARG A 354 -15.87 -0.25 2.35
N GLN A 355 -16.39 0.55 3.29
CA GLN A 355 -16.21 2.00 3.31
C GLN A 355 -14.87 2.43 3.92
N LEU A 356 -14.15 1.54 4.59
CA LEU A 356 -12.82 1.81 5.13
C LEU A 356 -11.79 1.87 3.99
N ARG A 357 -11.41 3.09 3.61
CA ARG A 357 -10.41 3.34 2.55
C ARG A 357 -8.96 3.24 3.02
N CYS A 358 -8.75 3.03 4.31
CA CYS A 358 -7.42 3.03 4.91
C CYS A 358 -6.53 1.84 4.48
N PHE A 359 -7.10 0.83 3.82
CA PHE A 359 -6.39 -0.33 3.28
C PHE A 359 -6.00 -0.17 1.81
N ASP A 360 -6.46 0.89 1.15
CA ASP A 360 -6.25 1.07 -0.28
C ASP A 360 -4.77 1.24 -0.65
N ALA A 361 -4.42 0.71 -1.81
CA ALA A 361 -3.09 0.81 -2.37
C ALA A 361 -3.17 0.81 -3.89
N PRO A 362 -2.52 1.77 -4.58
CA PRO A 362 -2.53 1.83 -6.05
C PRO A 362 -1.94 0.58 -6.72
N LEU A 363 -1.00 -0.08 -6.03
CA LEU A 363 -0.30 -1.26 -6.53
C LEU A 363 -0.36 -2.39 -5.49
N LEU A 364 -0.74 -3.58 -5.94
CA LEU A 364 -0.75 -4.82 -5.18
C LEU A 364 0.32 -5.76 -5.73
N SER A 365 1.41 -5.94 -4.99
CA SER A 365 2.46 -6.90 -5.34
C SER A 365 2.05 -8.34 -4.99
N ASN A 366 2.73 -9.32 -5.60
CA ASN A 366 2.54 -10.74 -5.24
C ASN A 366 2.91 -11.00 -3.78
N GLU A 367 3.91 -10.29 -3.24
CA GLU A 367 4.29 -10.37 -1.84
C GLU A 367 3.24 -9.74 -0.91
N ASP A 368 2.53 -8.68 -1.36
CA ASP A 368 1.40 -8.17 -0.61
C ASP A 368 0.31 -9.25 -0.49
N ARG A 369 0.01 -9.95 -1.57
CA ARG A 369 -0.95 -11.08 -1.57
C ARG A 369 -0.50 -12.26 -0.70
N ALA A 370 0.81 -12.53 -0.66
CA ALA A 370 1.38 -13.59 0.17
C ALA A 370 1.51 -13.20 1.66
N ARG A 371 1.30 -11.93 2.02
CA ARG A 371 1.60 -11.37 3.35
C ARG A 371 0.93 -12.16 4.48
N THR A 372 -0.36 -12.39 4.42
CA THR A 372 -1.10 -13.12 5.46
C THR A 372 -0.50 -14.51 5.68
N ARG A 373 -0.24 -15.25 4.61
CA ARG A 373 0.39 -16.58 4.68
C ARG A 373 1.76 -16.54 5.38
N MET A 374 2.56 -15.50 5.10
CA MET A 374 3.86 -15.33 5.75
C MET A 374 3.74 -15.11 7.26
N TYR A 375 2.75 -14.31 7.70
CA TYR A 375 2.53 -14.09 9.14
C TYR A 375 1.99 -15.34 9.84
N VAL A 376 1.12 -16.10 9.19
CA VAL A 376 0.66 -17.41 9.69
C VAL A 376 1.85 -18.36 9.83
N SER A 377 2.70 -18.50 8.80
CA SER A 377 3.92 -19.29 8.88
C SER A 377 4.88 -18.79 9.98
N ASN A 378 4.93 -17.46 10.21
CA ASN A 378 5.73 -16.93 11.33
C ASN A 378 5.18 -17.32 12.70
N ARG A 379 3.85 -17.34 12.86
CA ARG A 379 3.22 -17.85 14.08
C ARG A 379 3.56 -19.33 14.31
N GLU A 380 3.44 -20.16 13.27
CA GLU A 380 3.82 -21.58 13.33
C GLU A 380 5.31 -21.76 13.70
N ARG A 381 6.20 -20.93 13.13
CA ARG A 381 7.62 -20.90 13.49
C ARG A 381 7.85 -20.59 14.97
N ARG A 382 7.09 -19.64 15.53
CA ARG A 382 7.21 -19.29 16.95
C ARG A 382 6.70 -20.39 17.85
N ALA A 383 5.60 -21.05 17.50
CA ALA A 383 5.11 -22.21 18.24
C ALA A 383 6.19 -23.29 18.30
N LEU A 384 6.85 -23.57 17.18
CA LEU A 384 8.00 -24.48 17.15
C LEU A 384 9.18 -23.98 17.99
N GLN A 385 9.47 -22.67 17.97
CA GLN A 385 10.57 -22.07 18.76
C GLN A 385 10.43 -22.35 20.26
N VAL A 386 9.21 -22.35 20.80
CA VAL A 386 8.94 -22.63 22.21
C VAL A 386 9.32 -24.08 22.59
N GLU A 387 9.29 -25.00 21.62
CA GLU A 387 9.68 -26.41 21.83
C GLU A 387 11.21 -26.60 21.87
N PHE A 388 11.99 -25.62 21.35
CA PHE A 388 13.45 -25.66 21.35
C PHE A 388 14.05 -24.88 22.52
N GLY A 389 15.04 -25.43 23.18
CA GLY A 389 15.65 -24.85 24.39
C GLY A 389 16.49 -23.58 24.16
N SER A 390 16.85 -23.23 22.90
CA SER A 390 17.57 -22.02 22.57
C SER A 390 17.16 -21.46 21.20
N LEU A 391 17.37 -20.14 21.02
CA LEU A 391 17.12 -19.45 19.77
C LEU A 391 18.03 -20.00 18.64
N GLU A 392 19.31 -20.23 18.95
CA GLU A 392 20.29 -20.72 17.99
C GLU A 392 19.91 -22.10 17.46
N ALA A 393 19.56 -23.06 18.36
CA ALA A 393 19.15 -24.40 17.97
C ALA A 393 17.90 -24.38 17.07
N TRP A 394 16.97 -23.47 17.34
CA TRP A 394 15.79 -23.29 16.51
C TRP A 394 16.15 -22.71 15.12
N LEU A 395 16.99 -21.66 15.05
CA LEU A 395 17.41 -21.03 13.80
C LEU A 395 18.13 -22.03 12.87
N GLU A 396 18.94 -22.93 13.42
CA GLU A 396 19.61 -23.98 12.67
C GLU A 396 18.62 -24.94 11.99
N THR A 397 17.42 -25.13 12.56
CA THR A 397 16.39 -26.00 11.98
C THR A 397 15.63 -25.39 10.81
N LEU A 398 15.77 -24.07 10.56
CA LEU A 398 15.01 -23.37 9.53
C LEU A 398 15.59 -23.57 8.12
N ASP A 399 16.86 -23.98 7.98
CA ASP A 399 17.57 -24.06 6.68
C ASP A 399 17.47 -22.73 5.91
N LEU A 400 17.76 -21.60 6.58
CA LEU A 400 17.58 -20.27 6.01
C LEU A 400 18.60 -20.03 4.89
N GLU A 401 18.12 -19.66 3.73
CA GLU A 401 18.91 -19.33 2.54
C GLU A 401 18.67 -17.87 2.15
N ILE A 402 19.75 -17.16 1.86
CA ILE A 402 19.72 -15.78 1.37
C ILE A 402 20.32 -15.75 -0.02
N GLY A 403 19.50 -15.42 -1.01
CA GLY A 403 19.92 -15.08 -2.36
C GLY A 403 20.35 -13.62 -2.44
N VAL A 404 21.52 -13.36 -3.00
CA VAL A 404 22.05 -12.01 -3.25
C VAL A 404 22.04 -11.78 -4.75
N GLU A 405 21.30 -10.75 -5.18
CA GLU A 405 21.03 -10.45 -6.58
C GLU A 405 21.50 -9.02 -6.91
N ASP A 406 21.85 -8.80 -8.18
CA ASP A 406 21.99 -7.46 -8.76
C ASP A 406 20.62 -6.87 -9.08
N VAL A 407 20.55 -5.54 -9.23
CA VAL A 407 19.35 -4.88 -9.76
C VAL A 407 19.21 -5.21 -11.24
N ASP A 408 18.04 -5.68 -11.62
CA ASP A 408 17.65 -5.92 -13.00
C ASP A 408 16.18 -5.50 -13.24
N PRO A 409 15.71 -5.47 -14.50
CA PRO A 409 14.33 -5.07 -14.80
C PRO A 409 13.25 -5.90 -14.09
N SER A 410 13.53 -7.15 -13.72
CA SER A 410 12.56 -8.04 -13.06
C SER A 410 12.36 -7.74 -11.58
N ASN A 411 13.37 -7.17 -10.90
CA ASN A 411 13.35 -6.89 -9.47
C ASN A 411 13.33 -5.38 -9.12
N LEU A 412 13.54 -4.51 -10.12
CA LEU A 412 13.66 -3.05 -9.97
C LEU A 412 12.43 -2.42 -9.31
N GLU A 413 11.24 -2.72 -9.82
CA GLU A 413 9.96 -2.23 -9.27
C GLU A 413 9.81 -2.62 -7.80
N ARG A 414 10.17 -3.87 -7.48
CA ARG A 414 10.08 -4.36 -6.12
C ARG A 414 11.10 -3.72 -5.20
N ALA A 415 12.30 -3.49 -5.67
CA ALA A 415 13.34 -2.77 -4.93
C ALA A 415 12.86 -1.33 -4.60
N ALA A 416 12.36 -0.59 -5.58
CA ALA A 416 11.80 0.74 -5.37
C ALA A 416 10.63 0.73 -4.36
N GLN A 417 9.75 -0.27 -4.40
CA GLN A 417 8.69 -0.43 -3.38
C GLN A 417 9.26 -0.63 -1.96
N LEU A 418 10.34 -1.39 -1.80
CA LEU A 418 10.99 -1.56 -0.50
C LEU A 418 11.54 -0.24 0.04
N PHE A 419 12.20 0.56 -0.80
CA PHE A 419 12.65 1.91 -0.43
C PHE A 419 11.49 2.78 0.08
N ASN A 420 10.34 2.68 -0.55
CA ASN A 420 9.20 3.52 -0.25
C ASN A 420 8.31 3.02 0.91
N LYS A 421 8.33 1.71 1.19
CA LYS A 421 7.45 1.07 2.20
C LYS A 421 8.16 0.69 3.51
N THR A 422 9.51 0.62 3.55
CA THR A 422 10.27 0.21 4.73
C THR A 422 10.62 1.40 5.60
N ASN A 423 10.23 1.36 6.86
CA ASN A 423 10.43 2.46 7.81
C ASN A 423 11.21 2.07 9.07
N GLN A 424 11.08 0.83 9.56
CA GLN A 424 11.67 0.41 10.85
C GLN A 424 13.13 0.01 10.71
N MET A 425 13.45 -0.88 9.79
CA MET A 425 14.82 -1.27 9.48
C MET A 425 15.24 -0.52 8.22
N ASN A 426 15.61 0.75 8.37
CA ASN A 426 16.00 1.63 7.28
C ASN A 426 16.95 2.73 7.83
N LEU A 427 18.20 2.71 7.36
CA LEU A 427 19.25 3.63 7.84
C LEU A 427 19.06 5.06 7.35
N SER A 428 18.69 5.24 6.06
CA SER A 428 18.74 6.52 5.36
C SER A 428 17.38 7.14 5.12
N THR A 429 16.33 6.31 5.11
CA THR A 429 14.94 6.69 4.77
C THR A 429 14.79 7.40 3.41
N ARG A 430 15.75 7.21 2.50
CA ARG A 430 15.63 7.70 1.12
C ARG A 430 14.39 7.10 0.47
N ARG A 431 13.77 7.87 -0.42
CA ARG A 431 12.68 7.42 -1.29
C ARG A 431 13.18 7.49 -2.72
N MET A 432 12.94 6.45 -3.49
CA MET A 432 13.46 6.36 -4.86
C MET A 432 12.37 5.81 -5.78
N THR A 433 12.28 6.39 -6.97
CA THR A 433 11.53 5.80 -8.07
C THR A 433 12.32 4.65 -8.69
N PRO A 434 11.70 3.76 -9.48
CA PRO A 434 12.44 2.75 -10.24
C PRO A 434 13.54 3.37 -11.12
N GLN A 435 13.27 4.49 -11.77
CA GLN A 435 14.21 5.21 -12.61
C GLN A 435 15.40 5.78 -11.82
N ASP A 436 15.12 6.41 -10.66
CA ASP A 436 16.17 6.92 -9.77
C ASP A 436 17.09 5.78 -9.30
N LEU A 437 16.49 4.64 -8.97
CA LEU A 437 17.21 3.46 -8.49
C LEU A 437 18.11 2.87 -9.59
N ALA A 438 17.58 2.74 -10.81
CA ALA A 438 18.33 2.31 -11.97
C ALA A 438 19.49 3.26 -12.28
N ALA A 439 19.23 4.57 -12.33
CA ALA A 439 20.25 5.59 -12.58
C ALA A 439 21.33 5.63 -11.50
N TRP A 440 20.94 5.41 -10.22
CA TRP A 440 21.88 5.37 -9.10
C TRP A 440 22.78 4.13 -9.16
N SER A 441 22.19 2.96 -9.43
CA SER A 441 22.93 1.68 -9.50
C SER A 441 23.85 1.57 -10.72
N ALA A 442 23.58 2.31 -11.80
CA ALA A 442 24.41 2.32 -13.00
C ALA A 442 25.74 3.09 -12.84
N ARG A 443 25.92 3.86 -11.76
CA ARG A 443 27.17 4.60 -11.51
C ARG A 443 28.26 3.67 -11.02
N LYS A 444 29.47 3.80 -11.56
CA LYS A 444 30.61 2.91 -11.27
C LYS A 444 31.07 2.92 -9.81
N GLU A 445 30.88 4.05 -9.13
CA GLU A 445 31.22 4.22 -7.72
C GLU A 445 30.19 3.61 -6.77
N ASN A 446 29.05 3.12 -7.30
CA ASN A 446 27.96 2.59 -6.50
C ASN A 446 27.77 1.09 -6.69
N LEU A 447 27.38 0.43 -5.63
CA LEU A 447 26.99 -0.98 -5.62
C LEU A 447 25.66 -1.12 -4.91
N LEU A 448 24.69 -1.79 -5.52
CA LEU A 448 23.42 -2.11 -4.89
C LEU A 448 23.17 -3.61 -4.97
N ARG A 449 22.82 -4.20 -3.81
CA ARG A 449 22.46 -5.62 -3.67
C ARG A 449 21.03 -5.76 -3.19
N ILE A 450 20.33 -6.68 -3.81
CA ILE A 450 19.00 -7.11 -3.42
C ILE A 450 19.12 -8.45 -2.71
N PHE A 451 18.40 -8.59 -1.60
CA PHE A 451 18.42 -9.79 -0.77
C PHE A 451 17.05 -10.45 -0.80
N ARG A 452 17.06 -11.72 -1.17
CA ARG A 452 15.90 -12.59 -1.13
C ARG A 452 16.13 -13.66 -0.08
N ALA A 453 15.16 -13.92 0.77
CA ALA A 453 15.28 -14.95 1.78
C ALA A 453 14.22 -16.03 1.61
N LYS A 454 14.57 -17.28 1.90
CA LYS A 454 13.64 -18.41 1.99
C LYS A 454 14.08 -19.37 3.09
N ASP A 455 13.14 -20.08 3.70
CA ASP A 455 13.38 -21.18 4.63
C ASP A 455 12.45 -22.36 4.31
N LYS A 456 12.55 -23.45 5.07
CA LYS A 456 11.71 -24.63 4.87
C LYS A 456 10.21 -24.40 5.05
N LEU A 457 9.80 -23.30 5.69
CA LEU A 457 8.41 -22.94 5.96
C LEU A 457 7.85 -21.90 5.00
N GLY A 458 8.70 -21.32 4.12
CA GLY A 458 8.23 -20.39 3.08
C GLY A 458 9.27 -19.45 2.50
N ASP A 459 8.87 -18.80 1.40
CA ASP A 459 9.65 -17.79 0.70
C ASP A 459 9.23 -16.38 1.18
N TYR A 460 10.20 -15.57 1.60
CA TYR A 460 10.01 -14.17 2.00
C TYR A 460 10.03 -13.22 0.78
N GLY A 461 10.43 -13.71 -0.39
CA GLY A 461 10.68 -12.90 -1.57
C GLY A 461 11.81 -11.90 -1.39
N VAL A 462 11.80 -10.83 -2.16
CA VAL A 462 12.75 -9.71 -1.95
C VAL A 462 12.43 -9.04 -0.62
N CYS A 463 13.32 -9.20 0.34
CA CYS A 463 13.12 -8.73 1.72
C CYS A 463 14.13 -7.68 2.19
N GLY A 464 15.30 -7.58 1.55
CA GLY A 464 16.35 -6.64 1.93
C GLY A 464 17.00 -5.94 0.75
N ILE A 465 17.54 -4.77 1.00
CA ILE A 465 18.38 -4.00 0.07
C ILE A 465 19.52 -3.40 0.87
N ALA A 466 20.73 -3.49 0.35
CA ALA A 466 21.85 -2.71 0.87
C ALA A 466 22.67 -2.14 -0.27
N SER A 467 23.19 -0.93 -0.08
CA SER A 467 23.97 -0.24 -1.08
C SER A 467 25.26 0.36 -0.52
N LEU A 468 26.30 0.38 -1.35
CA LEU A 468 27.60 0.99 -1.05
C LEU A 468 27.88 2.11 -2.07
N THR A 469 28.57 3.13 -1.60
CA THR A 469 29.32 4.07 -2.43
C THR A 469 30.79 3.96 -2.05
N PHE A 470 31.65 3.79 -3.05
CA PHE A 470 33.10 3.68 -2.87
C PHE A 470 33.77 5.05 -3.05
N CYS A 471 34.66 5.40 -2.12
CA CYS A 471 35.45 6.63 -2.15
C CYS A 471 36.86 6.31 -1.68
N GLU A 472 37.81 6.22 -2.61
CA GLU A 472 39.21 5.84 -2.32
C GLU A 472 39.28 4.50 -1.55
N SER A 473 39.85 4.51 -0.35
CA SER A 473 40.00 3.34 0.53
C SER A 473 38.81 3.13 1.48
N ARG A 474 37.69 3.84 1.29
CA ARG A 474 36.50 3.78 2.16
C ARG A 474 35.27 3.33 1.38
N ALA A 475 34.47 2.49 2.01
CA ALA A 475 33.13 2.19 1.54
C ALA A 475 32.10 2.77 2.51
N LYS A 476 31.03 3.34 1.98
CA LYS A 476 29.93 3.87 2.79
C LYS A 476 28.66 3.11 2.48
N ILE A 477 28.01 2.54 3.50
CA ILE A 477 26.63 2.04 3.38
C ILE A 477 25.71 3.25 3.29
N VAL A 478 25.11 3.42 2.11
CA VAL A 478 24.17 4.51 1.83
C VAL A 478 22.76 4.11 2.21
N ASP A 479 22.38 2.88 1.88
CA ASP A 479 21.10 2.31 2.23
C ASP A 479 21.29 0.93 2.85
N PHE A 480 20.45 0.66 3.84
CA PHE A 480 20.29 -0.66 4.44
C PHE A 480 18.85 -0.79 4.89
N LEU A 481 18.11 -1.61 4.16
CA LEU A 481 16.67 -1.76 4.29
C LEU A 481 16.36 -3.24 4.49
N LEU A 482 15.58 -3.56 5.50
CA LEU A 482 15.07 -4.92 5.69
C LEU A 482 13.59 -4.89 6.05
N SER A 483 12.82 -5.71 5.37
CA SER A 483 11.39 -5.89 5.66
C SER A 483 11.20 -6.48 7.06
N CYS A 484 10.25 -5.94 7.83
CA CYS A 484 9.94 -6.40 9.19
C CYS A 484 9.68 -7.91 9.28
N ARG A 485 9.21 -8.54 8.20
CA ARG A 485 8.94 -9.99 8.15
C ARG A 485 10.18 -10.88 8.21
N ALA A 486 11.35 -10.34 7.86
CA ALA A 486 12.62 -11.07 7.85
C ALA A 486 13.53 -10.74 9.05
N MET A 487 13.15 -9.74 9.87
CA MET A 487 13.94 -9.27 11.01
C MET A 487 14.08 -10.33 12.10
N GLY A 488 15.20 -10.27 12.84
CA GLY A 488 15.45 -11.06 14.05
C GLY A 488 15.80 -12.53 13.78
N ARG A 489 16.29 -12.84 12.57
CA ARG A 489 16.72 -14.20 12.17
C ARG A 489 18.16 -14.27 11.71
N GLY A 490 18.92 -13.22 11.91
CA GLY A 490 20.29 -13.12 11.42
C GLY A 490 20.39 -12.66 9.96
N VAL A 491 19.27 -12.28 9.33
CA VAL A 491 19.28 -11.75 7.95
C VAL A 491 20.03 -10.43 7.91
N GLU A 492 19.89 -9.60 8.93
CA GLU A 492 20.58 -8.32 9.10
C GLU A 492 22.11 -8.51 9.10
N GLU A 493 22.58 -9.46 9.91
CA GLU A 493 24.01 -9.80 10.03
C GLU A 493 24.55 -10.39 8.73
N ALA A 494 23.77 -11.25 8.07
CA ALA A 494 24.15 -11.82 6.78
C ALA A 494 24.25 -10.73 5.70
N MET A 495 23.30 -9.80 5.64
CA MET A 495 23.37 -8.66 4.74
C MET A 495 24.61 -7.81 5.00
N LEU A 496 24.90 -7.49 6.27
CA LEU A 496 26.08 -6.73 6.64
C LEU A 496 27.37 -7.46 6.26
N SER A 497 27.47 -8.75 6.52
CA SER A 497 28.63 -9.56 6.16
C SER A 497 28.90 -9.56 4.65
N VAL A 498 27.84 -9.64 3.82
CA VAL A 498 27.93 -9.51 2.36
C VAL A 498 28.47 -8.13 1.96
N MET A 499 27.95 -7.04 2.55
CA MET A 499 28.40 -5.69 2.20
C MET A 499 29.85 -5.44 2.65
N ALA A 500 30.25 -5.93 3.81
CA ALA A 500 31.62 -5.86 4.28
C ALA A 500 32.58 -6.65 3.35
N LYS A 501 32.18 -7.84 2.90
CA LYS A 501 32.93 -8.61 1.91
C LYS A 501 33.09 -7.84 0.60
N GLN A 502 32.00 -7.27 0.06
CA GLN A 502 32.05 -6.48 -1.17
C GLN A 502 32.96 -5.25 -1.04
N ALA A 503 32.97 -4.59 0.12
CA ALA A 503 33.88 -3.49 0.39
C ALA A 503 35.36 -3.94 0.40
N ARG A 504 35.67 -5.12 0.99
CA ARG A 504 37.02 -5.71 0.95
C ARG A 504 37.44 -6.07 -0.48
N ASP A 505 36.52 -6.68 -1.25
CA ASP A 505 36.79 -7.06 -2.66
C ASP A 505 37.13 -5.82 -3.51
N HIS A 506 36.63 -4.63 -3.14
CA HIS A 506 36.99 -3.31 -3.70
C HIS A 506 38.20 -2.63 -3.02
N GLN A 507 38.99 -3.38 -2.23
CA GLN A 507 40.19 -2.90 -1.55
C GLN A 507 39.97 -1.75 -0.56
N CYS A 508 38.74 -1.59 -0.03
CA CYS A 508 38.46 -0.63 1.03
C CYS A 508 39.01 -1.12 2.38
N GLN A 509 39.48 -0.18 3.20
CA GLN A 509 39.99 -0.46 4.55
C GLN A 509 38.94 -0.24 5.63
N THR A 510 37.97 0.65 5.36
CA THR A 510 36.92 1.01 6.32
C THR A 510 35.55 0.96 5.67
N LEU A 511 34.55 0.54 6.48
CA LEU A 511 33.13 0.60 6.14
C LEU A 511 32.44 1.60 7.09
N GLU A 512 31.86 2.62 6.48
CA GLU A 512 31.15 3.69 7.19
C GLU A 512 29.65 3.47 7.07
N VAL A 513 28.92 3.64 8.18
CA VAL A 513 27.45 3.58 8.23
C VAL A 513 26.92 4.86 8.85
N LEU A 514 26.13 5.62 8.10
CA LEU A 514 25.47 6.82 8.59
C LEU A 514 24.03 6.49 8.99
N TYR A 515 23.70 6.68 10.26
CA TYR A 515 22.33 6.56 10.75
C TYR A 515 21.63 7.93 10.76
N ILE A 516 20.49 8.00 10.05
CA ILE A 516 19.63 9.20 10.04
C ILE A 516 18.39 8.90 10.88
N PRO A 517 18.25 9.50 12.08
CA PRO A 517 17.16 9.16 12.99
C PRO A 517 15.80 9.62 12.46
N THR A 518 14.79 8.76 12.66
CA THR A 518 13.38 9.08 12.43
C THR A 518 12.55 8.55 13.60
N THR A 519 11.27 8.93 13.65
CA THR A 519 10.35 8.43 14.68
C THR A 519 10.10 6.91 14.59
N LYS A 520 10.49 6.25 13.48
CA LYS A 520 10.12 4.86 13.19
C LYS A 520 11.31 3.90 13.08
N ASN A 521 12.55 4.39 12.92
CA ASN A 521 13.71 3.54 12.68
C ASN A 521 14.59 3.26 13.90
N THR A 522 14.09 3.48 15.11
CA THR A 522 14.77 3.10 16.36
C THR A 522 15.20 1.61 16.39
N PRO A 523 14.43 0.64 15.86
CA PRO A 523 14.90 -0.75 15.78
C PRO A 523 16.22 -0.91 15.03
N CYS A 524 16.42 -0.15 13.95
CA CYS A 524 17.66 -0.15 13.18
C CYS A 524 18.85 0.37 14.02
N LEU A 525 18.64 1.42 14.81
CA LEU A 525 19.66 1.94 15.71
C LEU A 525 20.04 0.92 16.79
N ARG A 526 19.06 0.30 17.44
CA ARG A 526 19.31 -0.73 18.47
C ARG A 526 20.09 -1.91 17.92
N TRP A 527 19.77 -2.33 16.69
CA TRP A 527 20.49 -3.40 16.04
C TRP A 527 21.96 -3.02 15.81
N ILE A 528 22.26 -1.85 15.21
CA ILE A 528 23.63 -1.46 14.89
C ILE A 528 24.46 -1.19 16.16
N GLU A 529 23.85 -0.62 17.22
CA GLU A 529 24.50 -0.41 18.53
C GLU A 529 24.80 -1.74 19.25
N GLY A 530 24.06 -2.79 18.98
CA GLY A 530 24.32 -4.14 19.48
C GLY A 530 25.51 -4.85 18.81
N LEU A 531 26.01 -4.33 17.69
CA LEU A 531 27.15 -4.91 16.96
C LEU A 531 28.48 -4.40 17.55
N THR A 532 29.22 -5.30 18.20
CA THR A 532 30.50 -4.98 18.87
C THR A 532 31.64 -4.62 17.91
N CYS A 533 31.49 -4.88 16.61
CA CYS A 533 32.50 -4.61 15.59
C CYS A 533 32.55 -3.14 15.13
N PHE A 534 31.56 -2.32 15.48
CA PHE A 534 31.52 -0.92 15.09
C PHE A 534 32.03 0.02 16.20
N ALA A 535 32.86 0.99 15.82
CA ALA A 535 33.18 2.15 16.63
C ALA A 535 32.19 3.28 16.31
N LYS A 536 31.47 3.78 17.31
CA LYS A 536 30.51 4.88 17.16
C LYS A 536 31.19 6.23 17.28
N GLN A 537 30.99 7.11 16.30
CA GLN A 537 31.40 8.51 16.30
C GLN A 537 30.20 9.37 15.94
N GLU A 538 29.53 9.97 16.93
CA GLU A 538 28.26 10.70 16.77
C GLU A 538 27.16 9.86 16.07
N ALA A 539 26.77 10.24 14.85
CA ALA A 539 25.78 9.53 14.04
C ALA A 539 26.40 8.53 13.05
N VAL A 540 27.72 8.38 13.07
CA VAL A 540 28.47 7.52 12.16
C VAL A 540 28.99 6.31 12.91
N PHE A 541 28.85 5.15 12.33
CA PHE A 541 29.40 3.90 12.82
C PHE A 541 30.51 3.45 11.85
N LEU A 542 31.69 3.21 12.39
CA LEU A 542 32.88 2.84 11.61
C LEU A 542 33.28 1.41 11.93
N LEU A 543 33.46 0.62 10.89
CA LEU A 543 34.01 -0.74 10.96
C LEU A 543 35.35 -0.79 10.22
N GLN A 544 36.41 -1.26 10.90
CA GLN A 544 37.66 -1.59 10.24
C GLN A 544 37.51 -2.95 9.54
N LEU A 545 37.79 -3.00 8.25
CA LEU A 545 37.55 -4.18 7.43
C LEU A 545 38.62 -5.28 7.56
N ASP A 546 39.68 -5.05 8.32
CA ASP A 546 40.62 -6.07 8.81
C ASP A 546 39.99 -6.97 9.90
N LEU A 547 38.97 -6.47 10.61
CA LEU A 547 38.19 -7.23 11.57
C LEU A 547 37.16 -8.13 10.84
N ASP A 548 37.00 -9.32 11.37
CA ASP A 548 36.02 -10.25 10.83
C ASP A 548 34.59 -9.82 11.20
N VAL A 549 33.70 -9.73 10.20
CA VAL A 549 32.27 -9.48 10.42
C VAL A 549 31.60 -10.84 10.55
N PRO A 550 31.02 -11.17 11.72
CA PRO A 550 30.42 -12.49 11.91
C PRO A 550 29.30 -12.73 10.91
N SER A 551 29.42 -13.78 10.10
CA SER A 551 28.32 -14.27 9.30
C SER A 551 27.55 -15.32 10.08
N PRO A 552 26.20 -15.28 10.16
CA PRO A 552 25.40 -16.28 10.86
C PRO A 552 25.62 -17.68 10.27
N LYS A 553 26.03 -18.63 11.09
CA LYS A 553 26.39 -20.00 10.63
C LYS A 553 25.19 -20.79 10.12
N HIS A 554 24.00 -20.46 10.59
CA HIS A 554 22.73 -21.12 10.22
C HIS A 554 22.16 -20.59 8.88
N ILE A 555 22.84 -19.64 8.22
CA ILE A 555 22.35 -19.00 6.98
C ILE A 555 23.27 -19.42 5.83
N ARG A 556 22.67 -19.93 4.77
CA ARG A 556 23.35 -20.19 3.49
C ARG A 556 23.21 -18.96 2.60
N ILE A 557 24.33 -18.34 2.25
CA ILE A 557 24.36 -17.18 1.35
C ILE A 557 24.69 -17.65 -0.08
N MET A 558 23.82 -17.34 -1.03
CA MET A 558 23.94 -17.71 -2.44
C MET A 558 24.00 -16.43 -3.29
N PHE A 559 25.03 -16.30 -4.12
CA PHE A 559 25.13 -15.20 -5.08
C PHE A 559 24.56 -15.66 -6.43
N HIS A 560 23.54 -14.95 -6.90
CA HIS A 560 22.96 -15.14 -8.21
C HIS A 560 23.48 -14.03 -9.14
N SER A 561 24.46 -14.34 -9.98
CA SER A 561 24.88 -13.43 -11.05
C SER A 561 23.94 -13.65 -12.23
N ASN A 562 23.06 -12.71 -12.49
CA ASN A 562 22.36 -12.65 -13.76
C ASN A 562 23.39 -12.27 -14.83
N ALA A 563 23.51 -13.07 -15.88
CA ALA A 563 24.31 -12.71 -17.04
C ALA A 563 23.85 -11.32 -17.53
N HIS A 564 24.81 -10.40 -17.67
CA HIS A 564 24.58 -9.01 -18.02
C HIS A 564 23.53 -8.83 -19.11
N VAL A 565 22.31 -8.44 -18.72
CA VAL A 565 21.38 -7.73 -19.60
C VAL A 565 21.56 -6.25 -19.24
N PRO A 566 22.06 -5.38 -20.14
CA PRO A 566 22.18 -3.94 -19.85
C PRO A 566 20.80 -3.36 -19.53
N LEU A 567 20.74 -2.55 -18.50
CA LEU A 567 19.56 -1.75 -18.10
C LEU A 567 19.23 -0.70 -19.17
#